data_3319d745f0ee4706117ec6458f3129a6
#
_entry.id   3319d745f0ee4706117ec6458f3129a6
#
_cell.length_a   1.000
_cell.length_b   1.000
_cell.length_c   1.000
_cell.angle_alpha   90.00
_cell.angle_beta   90.00
_cell.angle_gamma   90.00
#
_symmetry.space_group_name_H-M   'P 1'
#
loop_
_entity.id
_entity.type
_entity.pdbx_description
1 polymer ?
#
loop_
_entity_poly.entity_id
_entity_poly.type
_entity_poly.pdbx_seq_one_letter_code
_entity_poly.pdbx_strand_id
1 'polypeptide(L)'
;MLTTPLCALAFPPRDALGMLLPLLCAGDAFSLYYYWRKWEPHNLWYLLPGVVPGVILGAQWVGRFSARELNVAIGLIAVGFVLYQVGRDRILRVEGAFRPNLWIGFPFGLAAGLTSTFAHGAGPVVSMFLVPQRLPKEVYVGTTALVFTWINWIKVPFYVANGVITPHTLGQSLLYLPLVPLGVWLGVKLNRRFSETLFSRIVLATIFLTGLQLIFEFRF
;
A
#
# COMPACT_ATOMS: atom_id res chain seq x y z
N MET A 1 -0.18 -3.47 3.61
CA MET A 1 -1.63 -3.70 3.49
C MET A 1 -2.31 -4.02 4.84
N LEU A 2 -1.72 -4.84 5.71
CA LEU A 2 -2.30 -5.19 7.02
C LEU A 2 -2.45 -3.99 7.97
N THR A 3 -1.51 -3.06 7.95
CA THR A 3 -1.41 -1.96 8.92
C THR A 3 -2.61 -1.01 8.85
N THR A 4 -3.05 -0.61 7.66
CA THR A 4 -4.15 0.33 7.49
C THR A 4 -5.49 -0.20 8.03
N PRO A 5 -5.94 -1.42 7.67
CA PRO A 5 -7.16 -1.97 8.24
C PRO A 5 -7.09 -2.12 9.77
N LEU A 6 -5.96 -2.59 10.32
CA LEU A 6 -5.78 -2.71 11.77
C LEU A 6 -5.82 -1.35 12.49
N CYS A 7 -5.15 -0.35 11.92
CA CYS A 7 -5.20 1.00 12.48
C CYS A 7 -6.60 1.62 12.40
N ALA A 8 -7.35 1.36 11.33
CA ALA A 8 -8.71 1.86 11.17
C ALA A 8 -9.73 1.22 12.15
N LEU A 9 -9.39 0.10 12.79
CA LEU A 9 -10.19 -0.45 13.90
C LEU A 9 -9.92 0.26 15.22
N ALA A 10 -8.71 0.80 15.42
CA ALA A 10 -8.29 1.42 16.67
C ALA A 10 -8.43 2.95 16.65
N PHE A 11 -8.38 3.57 15.49
CA PHE A 11 -8.37 5.01 15.28
C PHE A 11 -9.43 5.41 14.25
N PRO A 12 -9.91 6.66 14.26
CA PRO A 12 -10.72 7.17 13.16
C PRO A 12 -9.97 6.94 11.83
N PRO A 13 -10.65 6.48 10.77
CA PRO A 13 -9.98 6.05 9.53
C PRO A 13 -9.15 7.16 8.87
N ARG A 14 -9.56 8.42 9.00
CA ARG A 14 -8.78 9.58 8.54
C ARG A 14 -7.46 9.72 9.30
N ASP A 15 -7.50 9.62 10.63
CA ASP A 15 -6.31 9.72 11.48
C ASP A 15 -5.37 8.54 11.23
N ALA A 16 -5.92 7.33 11.04
CA ALA A 16 -5.15 6.16 10.66
C ALA A 16 -4.37 6.39 9.34
N LEU A 17 -5.01 6.96 8.31
CA LEU A 17 -4.34 7.30 7.06
C LEU A 17 -3.27 8.39 7.25
N GLY A 18 -3.59 9.43 8.03
CA GLY A 18 -2.69 10.56 8.28
C GLY A 18 -1.43 10.18 9.04
N MET A 19 -1.57 9.37 10.11
CA MET A 19 -0.42 8.96 10.91
C MET A 19 0.44 7.89 10.23
N LEU A 20 -0.14 7.05 9.36
CA LEU A 20 0.61 6.01 8.68
C LEU A 20 1.49 6.57 7.55
N LEU A 21 1.10 7.65 6.88
CA LEU A 21 1.85 8.17 5.73
C LEU A 21 3.29 8.59 6.08
N PRO A 22 3.58 9.35 7.15
CA PRO A 22 4.96 9.67 7.53
C PRO A 22 5.79 8.42 7.89
N LEU A 23 5.16 7.43 8.53
CA LEU A 23 5.83 6.15 8.86
C LEU A 23 6.19 5.36 7.60
N LEU A 24 5.30 5.37 6.59
CA LEU A 24 5.56 4.75 5.29
C LEU A 24 6.69 5.48 4.55
N CYS A 25 6.68 6.82 4.53
CA CYS A 25 7.77 7.61 3.93
C CYS A 25 9.12 7.30 4.58
N ALA A 26 9.16 7.12 5.90
CA ALA A 26 10.37 6.69 6.60
C ALA A 26 10.80 5.28 6.18
N GLY A 27 9.86 4.33 6.12
CA GLY A 27 10.13 2.96 5.65
C GLY A 27 10.62 2.91 4.21
N ASP A 28 10.04 3.74 3.33
CA ASP A 28 10.47 3.86 1.93
C ASP A 28 11.90 4.40 1.83
N ALA A 29 12.27 5.40 2.66
CA ALA A 29 13.63 5.93 2.69
C ALA A 29 14.67 4.86 3.05
N PHE A 30 14.38 4.03 4.05
CA PHE A 30 15.23 2.86 4.39
C PHE A 30 15.29 1.85 3.24
N SER A 31 14.17 1.57 2.61
CA SER A 31 14.10 0.63 1.48
C SER A 31 14.91 1.14 0.29
N LEU A 32 14.79 2.42 -0.07
CA LEU A 32 15.58 3.02 -1.15
C LEU A 32 17.07 3.05 -0.83
N TYR A 33 17.46 3.30 0.41
CA TYR A 33 18.85 3.24 0.83
C TYR A 33 19.43 1.84 0.65
N TYR A 34 18.70 0.79 1.06
CA TYR A 34 19.15 -0.59 0.98
C TYR A 34 19.21 -1.11 -0.47
N TYR A 35 18.22 -0.73 -1.28
CA TYR A 35 18.13 -1.12 -2.70
C TYR A 35 18.64 -0.01 -3.65
N TRP A 36 19.60 0.79 -3.19
CA TRP A 36 20.12 1.92 -3.98
C TRP A 36 20.58 1.47 -5.37
N ARG A 37 20.05 2.14 -6.41
CA ARG A 37 20.29 1.84 -7.83
C ARG A 37 19.87 0.45 -8.32
N LYS A 38 19.15 -0.33 -7.52
CA LYS A 38 18.62 -1.63 -7.91
C LYS A 38 17.14 -1.50 -8.29
N TRP A 39 16.82 -0.66 -9.26
CA TRP A 39 15.46 -0.45 -9.74
C TRP A 39 15.43 -0.22 -11.25
N GLU A 40 14.29 -0.50 -11.89
CA GLU A 40 14.01 -0.23 -13.29
C GLU A 40 13.21 1.09 -13.41
N PRO A 41 13.86 2.23 -13.76
CA PRO A 41 13.22 3.54 -13.73
C PRO A 41 12.11 3.69 -14.78
N HIS A 42 12.16 2.94 -15.89
CA HIS A 42 11.13 3.01 -16.92
C HIS A 42 9.74 2.66 -16.38
N ASN A 43 9.64 1.74 -15.41
CA ASN A 43 8.38 1.40 -14.77
C ASN A 43 7.74 2.59 -14.04
N LEU A 44 8.56 3.48 -13.49
CA LEU A 44 8.08 4.70 -12.86
C LEU A 44 7.44 5.62 -13.90
N TRP A 45 8.10 5.82 -15.06
CA TRP A 45 7.56 6.64 -16.16
C TRP A 45 6.26 6.10 -16.74
N TYR A 46 6.05 4.80 -16.72
CA TYR A 46 4.79 4.20 -17.17
C TYR A 46 3.66 4.35 -16.14
N LEU A 47 3.97 4.29 -14.85
CA LEU A 47 2.98 4.35 -13.78
C LEU A 47 2.63 5.77 -13.33
N LEU A 48 3.62 6.67 -13.23
CA LEU A 48 3.43 8.03 -12.66
C LEU A 48 2.34 8.86 -13.34
N PRO A 49 2.21 8.87 -14.68
CA PRO A 49 1.14 9.62 -15.35
C PRO A 49 -0.26 9.20 -14.90
N GLY A 50 -0.45 7.95 -14.49
CA GLY A 50 -1.69 7.45 -13.89
C GLY A 50 -1.76 7.70 -12.38
N VAL A 51 -0.63 7.55 -11.67
CA VAL A 51 -0.58 7.75 -10.20
C VAL A 51 -1.03 9.15 -9.80
N VAL A 52 -0.54 10.18 -10.50
CA VAL A 52 -0.87 11.57 -10.16
C VAL A 52 -2.39 11.81 -10.18
N PRO A 53 -3.12 11.59 -11.28
CA PRO A 53 -4.57 11.76 -11.27
C PRO A 53 -5.28 10.79 -10.30
N GLY A 54 -4.77 9.57 -10.12
CA GLY A 54 -5.32 8.64 -9.14
C GLY A 54 -5.25 9.15 -7.71
N VAL A 55 -4.10 9.73 -7.31
CA VAL A 55 -3.94 10.37 -6.01
C VAL A 55 -4.83 11.61 -5.86
N ILE A 56 -4.90 12.45 -6.88
CA ILE A 56 -5.73 13.67 -6.85
C ILE A 56 -7.20 13.30 -6.65
N LEU A 57 -7.72 12.39 -7.46
CA LEU A 57 -9.11 11.92 -7.36
C LEU A 57 -9.37 11.26 -6.00
N GLY A 58 -8.48 10.37 -5.56
CA GLY A 58 -8.59 9.72 -4.25
C GLY A 58 -8.58 10.72 -3.10
N ALA A 59 -7.71 11.73 -3.14
CA ALA A 59 -7.60 12.74 -2.10
C ALA A 59 -8.84 13.66 -2.02
N GLN A 60 -9.44 14.00 -3.16
CA GLN A 60 -10.69 14.76 -3.20
C GLN A 60 -11.84 13.98 -2.53
N TRP A 61 -11.89 12.68 -2.75
CA TRP A 61 -12.91 11.82 -2.15
C TRP A 61 -12.65 11.55 -0.66
N VAL A 62 -11.40 11.27 -0.26
CA VAL A 62 -11.04 11.12 1.16
C VAL A 62 -11.46 12.34 1.98
N GLY A 63 -11.34 13.55 1.41
CA GLY A 63 -11.77 14.78 2.04
C GLY A 63 -13.30 14.87 2.24
N ARG A 64 -14.09 14.20 1.40
CA ARG A 64 -15.56 14.26 1.40
C ARG A 64 -16.22 13.07 2.08
N PHE A 65 -15.53 11.94 2.16
CA PHE A 65 -16.08 10.72 2.72
C PHE A 65 -16.28 10.84 4.24
N SER A 66 -17.41 10.32 4.70
CA SER A 66 -17.65 10.04 6.12
C SER A 66 -16.71 8.95 6.64
N ALA A 67 -16.58 8.83 7.96
CA ALA A 67 -15.81 7.76 8.59
C ALA A 67 -16.30 6.37 8.15
N ARG A 68 -17.60 6.19 7.97
CA ARG A 68 -18.22 4.95 7.51
C ARG A 68 -17.79 4.61 6.07
N GLU A 69 -17.86 5.57 5.15
CA GLU A 69 -17.48 5.36 3.76
C GLU A 69 -15.98 5.03 3.63
N LEU A 70 -15.12 5.68 4.43
CA LEU A 70 -13.70 5.35 4.48
C LEU A 70 -13.46 3.94 5.03
N ASN A 71 -14.15 3.53 6.10
CA ASN A 71 -14.05 2.17 6.63
C ASN A 71 -14.45 1.13 5.58
N VAL A 72 -15.56 1.36 4.88
CA VAL A 72 -16.01 0.48 3.80
C VAL A 72 -14.99 0.43 2.66
N ALA A 73 -14.45 1.58 2.24
CA ALA A 73 -13.44 1.64 1.20
C ALA A 73 -12.15 0.87 1.58
N ILE A 74 -11.64 1.08 2.80
CA ILE A 74 -10.48 0.36 3.34
C ILE A 74 -10.78 -1.15 3.40
N GLY A 75 -11.95 -1.52 3.89
CA GLY A 75 -12.37 -2.92 4.00
C GLY A 75 -12.50 -3.61 2.65
N LEU A 76 -13.12 -2.96 1.65
CA LEU A 76 -13.24 -3.49 0.29
C LEU A 76 -11.85 -3.70 -0.37
N ILE A 77 -10.93 -2.75 -0.18
CA ILE A 77 -9.56 -2.88 -0.69
C ILE A 77 -8.84 -4.04 0.03
N ALA A 78 -9.02 -4.19 1.33
CA ALA A 78 -8.43 -5.27 2.11
C ALA A 78 -8.94 -6.66 1.66
N VAL A 79 -10.26 -6.82 1.52
CA VAL A 79 -10.89 -8.06 1.02
C VAL A 79 -10.47 -8.33 -0.42
N GLY A 80 -10.52 -7.32 -1.29
CA GLY A 80 -10.08 -7.42 -2.69
C GLY A 80 -8.61 -7.86 -2.80
N PHE A 81 -7.74 -7.36 -1.90
CA PHE A 81 -6.35 -7.81 -1.82
C PHE A 81 -6.24 -9.31 -1.51
N VAL A 82 -7.02 -9.80 -0.55
CA VAL A 82 -6.99 -11.23 -0.19
C VAL A 82 -7.48 -12.09 -1.34
N LEU A 83 -8.58 -11.70 -1.98
CA LEU A 83 -9.12 -12.42 -3.15
C LEU A 83 -8.10 -12.45 -4.31
N TYR A 84 -7.45 -11.32 -4.58
CA TYR A 84 -6.35 -11.26 -5.54
C TYR A 84 -5.21 -12.20 -5.15
N GLN A 85 -4.76 -12.17 -3.89
CA GLN A 85 -3.61 -12.96 -3.43
C GLN A 85 -3.89 -14.47 -3.49
N VAL A 86 -5.12 -14.89 -3.21
CA VAL A 86 -5.56 -16.30 -3.33
C VAL A 86 -5.71 -16.73 -4.80
N GLY A 87 -6.22 -15.84 -5.64
CA GLY A 87 -6.41 -16.08 -7.08
C GLY A 87 -5.18 -15.80 -7.95
N ARG A 88 -4.15 -15.21 -7.39
CA ARG A 88 -2.97 -14.68 -8.09
C ARG A 88 -2.34 -15.67 -9.08
N ASP A 89 -2.18 -16.92 -8.68
CA ASP A 89 -1.52 -17.92 -9.52
C ASP A 89 -2.34 -18.31 -10.75
N ARG A 90 -3.66 -18.06 -10.70
CA ARG A 90 -4.57 -18.25 -11.84
C ARG A 90 -4.63 -16.99 -12.71
N ILE A 91 -4.58 -15.80 -12.09
CA ILE A 91 -4.68 -14.49 -12.77
C ILE A 91 -3.37 -14.15 -13.49
N LEU A 92 -2.22 -14.45 -12.88
CA LEU A 92 -0.89 -14.08 -13.40
C LEU A 92 -0.25 -15.15 -14.30
N ARG A 93 -0.98 -16.17 -14.73
CA ARG A 93 -0.53 -17.10 -15.79
C ARG A 93 -0.51 -16.38 -17.15
N VAL A 94 0.31 -15.34 -17.25
CA VAL A 94 0.59 -14.68 -18.52
C VAL A 94 1.68 -15.47 -19.22
N GLU A 95 1.30 -16.25 -20.23
CA GLU A 95 2.23 -16.87 -21.17
C GLU A 95 2.68 -15.79 -22.16
N GLY A 96 3.97 -15.49 -22.16
CA GLY A 96 4.57 -14.52 -23.07
C GLY A 96 5.44 -13.47 -22.38
N ALA A 97 6.24 -12.76 -23.17
CA ALA A 97 7.05 -11.65 -22.66
C ALA A 97 6.16 -10.41 -22.52
N PHE A 98 5.75 -10.11 -21.27
CA PHE A 98 5.06 -8.86 -20.98
C PHE A 98 6.02 -7.67 -21.20
N ARG A 99 5.68 -6.79 -22.12
CA ARG A 99 6.42 -5.55 -22.36
C ARG A 99 5.64 -4.38 -21.78
N PRO A 100 6.14 -3.77 -20.70
CA PRO A 100 5.47 -2.61 -20.11
C PRO A 100 5.49 -1.44 -21.09
N ASN A 101 4.42 -0.68 -21.11
CA ASN A 101 4.30 0.56 -21.87
C ASN A 101 3.35 1.53 -21.16
N LEU A 102 3.29 2.76 -21.65
CA LEU A 102 2.48 3.81 -21.01
C LEU A 102 0.97 3.48 -21.01
N TRP A 103 0.45 2.88 -22.07
CA TRP A 103 -1.00 2.57 -22.18
C TRP A 103 -1.44 1.52 -21.16
N ILE A 104 -0.57 0.58 -20.85
CA ILE A 104 -0.82 -0.42 -19.80
C ILE A 104 -0.49 0.18 -18.43
N GLY A 105 0.61 0.92 -18.30
CA GLY A 105 1.05 1.50 -17.04
C GLY A 105 0.09 2.55 -16.49
N PHE A 106 -0.52 3.37 -17.35
CA PHE A 106 -1.43 4.42 -16.93
C PHE A 106 -2.62 3.92 -16.09
N PRO A 107 -3.44 2.93 -16.52
CA PRO A 107 -4.54 2.41 -15.72
C PRO A 107 -4.06 1.74 -14.43
N PHE A 108 -2.92 1.03 -14.43
CA PHE A 108 -2.33 0.50 -13.22
C PHE A 108 -1.87 1.60 -12.27
N GLY A 109 -1.25 2.66 -12.79
CA GLY A 109 -0.88 3.84 -12.02
C GLY A 109 -2.08 4.52 -11.38
N LEU A 110 -3.16 4.74 -12.15
CA LEU A 110 -4.41 5.32 -11.67
C LEU A 110 -5.01 4.51 -10.52
N ALA A 111 -5.12 3.21 -10.71
CA ALA A 111 -5.62 2.29 -9.68
C ALA A 111 -4.69 2.24 -8.44
N ALA A 112 -3.36 2.25 -8.64
CA ALA A 112 -2.40 2.31 -7.55
C ALA A 112 -2.50 3.61 -6.74
N GLY A 113 -2.65 4.76 -7.42
CA GLY A 113 -2.86 6.05 -6.78
C GLY A 113 -4.13 6.09 -5.97
N LEU A 114 -5.26 5.64 -6.53
CA LEU A 114 -6.54 5.56 -5.84
C LEU A 114 -6.48 4.64 -4.61
N THR A 115 -6.07 3.38 -4.78
CA THR A 115 -6.03 2.40 -3.69
C THR A 115 -5.01 2.77 -2.62
N SER A 116 -3.90 3.43 -3.00
CA SER A 116 -2.94 3.96 -2.05
C SER A 116 -3.52 5.10 -1.22
N THR A 117 -4.32 5.96 -1.82
CA THR A 117 -4.91 7.10 -1.10
C THR A 117 -6.00 6.67 -0.12
N PHE A 118 -6.79 5.65 -0.44
CA PHE A 118 -7.84 5.17 0.46
C PHE A 118 -7.33 4.24 1.57
N ALA A 119 -6.30 3.42 1.30
CA ALA A 119 -5.93 2.33 2.21
C ALA A 119 -4.41 2.05 2.26
N HIS A 120 -3.55 2.92 1.73
CA HIS A 120 -2.14 2.61 1.48
C HIS A 120 -1.97 1.28 0.74
N GLY A 121 -2.91 1.00 -0.17
CA GLY A 121 -3.15 -0.31 -0.79
C GLY A 121 -2.61 -0.47 -2.21
N ALA A 122 -1.58 0.27 -2.63
CA ALA A 122 -1.01 0.16 -3.98
C ALA A 122 -0.33 -1.18 -4.29
N GLY A 123 0.05 -1.95 -3.26
CA GLY A 123 0.87 -3.16 -3.40
C GLY A 123 0.37 -4.17 -4.43
N PRO A 124 -0.89 -4.64 -4.36
CA PRO A 124 -1.44 -5.58 -5.34
C PRO A 124 -1.39 -5.05 -6.76
N VAL A 125 -1.80 -3.81 -6.95
CA VAL A 125 -1.89 -3.17 -8.28
C VAL A 125 -0.49 -3.05 -8.90
N VAL A 126 0.48 -2.57 -8.13
CA VAL A 126 1.89 -2.49 -8.56
C VAL A 126 2.46 -3.88 -8.83
N SER A 127 2.12 -4.88 -8.00
CA SER A 127 2.54 -6.26 -8.22
C SER A 127 1.95 -6.86 -9.50
N MET A 128 0.67 -6.58 -9.81
CA MET A 128 0.05 -7.02 -11.08
C MET A 128 0.80 -6.47 -12.30
N PHE A 129 1.34 -5.27 -12.21
CA PHE A 129 2.11 -4.65 -13.28
C PHE A 129 3.56 -5.16 -13.34
N LEU A 130 4.23 -5.36 -12.19
CA LEU A 130 5.65 -5.71 -12.15
C LEU A 130 5.93 -7.22 -12.26
N VAL A 131 5.09 -8.09 -11.67
CA VAL A 131 5.34 -9.54 -11.63
C VAL A 131 5.45 -10.18 -13.02
N PRO A 132 4.59 -9.84 -14.01
CA PRO A 132 4.68 -10.41 -15.35
C PRO A 132 5.98 -10.03 -16.11
N GLN A 133 6.68 -8.98 -15.65
CA GLN A 133 7.95 -8.55 -16.25
C GLN A 133 9.13 -9.47 -15.87
N ARG A 134 8.95 -10.39 -14.91
CA ARG A 134 9.97 -11.34 -14.45
C ARG A 134 11.29 -10.67 -14.06
N LEU A 135 11.23 -9.51 -13.43
CA LEU A 135 12.40 -8.77 -12.96
C LEU A 135 13.19 -9.61 -11.92
N PRO A 136 14.53 -9.50 -11.89
CA PRO A 136 15.32 -10.06 -10.80
C PRO A 136 14.78 -9.58 -9.44
N LYS A 137 14.81 -10.45 -8.41
CA LYS A 137 14.20 -10.18 -7.09
C LYS A 137 14.59 -8.82 -6.50
N GLU A 138 15.85 -8.46 -6.55
CA GLU A 138 16.34 -7.18 -6.01
C GLU A 138 15.82 -5.98 -6.82
N VAL A 139 15.75 -6.12 -8.15
CA VAL A 139 15.21 -5.08 -9.04
C VAL A 139 13.71 -4.93 -8.83
N TYR A 140 12.97 -6.02 -8.66
CA TYR A 140 11.55 -5.99 -8.36
C TYR A 140 11.28 -5.23 -7.05
N VAL A 141 12.01 -5.57 -5.98
CA VAL A 141 11.82 -4.92 -4.66
C VAL A 141 12.23 -3.45 -4.72
N GLY A 142 13.38 -3.13 -5.33
CA GLY A 142 13.85 -1.75 -5.49
C GLY A 142 12.89 -0.90 -6.33
N THR A 143 12.35 -1.46 -7.44
CA THR A 143 11.36 -0.77 -8.27
C THR A 143 10.06 -0.53 -7.51
N THR A 144 9.60 -1.51 -6.74
CA THR A 144 8.41 -1.37 -5.89
C THR A 144 8.60 -0.27 -4.84
N ALA A 145 9.75 -0.26 -4.15
CA ALA A 145 10.08 0.79 -3.18
C ALA A 145 10.12 2.18 -3.82
N LEU A 146 10.73 2.30 -5.00
CA LEU A 146 10.77 3.55 -5.75
C LEU A 146 9.37 4.07 -6.11
N VAL A 147 8.50 3.19 -6.63
CA VAL A 147 7.12 3.53 -6.98
C VAL A 147 6.35 3.96 -5.74
N PHE A 148 6.48 3.24 -4.61
CA PHE A 148 5.79 3.59 -3.37
C PHE A 148 6.26 4.91 -2.79
N THR A 149 7.56 5.17 -2.83
CA THR A 149 8.12 6.47 -2.42
C THR A 149 7.44 7.61 -3.19
N TRP A 150 7.37 7.53 -4.51
CA TRP A 150 6.73 8.57 -5.32
C TRP A 150 5.23 8.68 -5.03
N ILE A 151 4.50 7.57 -4.92
CA ILE A 151 3.08 7.59 -4.54
C ILE A 151 2.90 8.29 -3.18
N ASN A 152 3.71 7.95 -2.19
CA ASN A 152 3.61 8.51 -0.85
C ASN A 152 3.96 10.00 -0.82
N TRP A 153 5.03 10.42 -1.51
CA TRP A 153 5.39 11.84 -1.61
C TRP A 153 4.34 12.67 -2.35
N ILE A 154 3.77 12.15 -3.44
CA ILE A 154 2.68 12.83 -4.17
C ILE A 154 1.46 13.02 -3.27
N LYS A 155 1.15 12.07 -2.37
CA LYS A 155 0.02 12.20 -1.43
C LYS A 155 0.21 13.28 -0.38
N VAL A 156 1.44 13.54 0.07
CA VAL A 156 1.71 14.47 1.20
C VAL A 156 0.98 15.81 1.04
N PRO A 157 1.17 16.59 -0.04
CA PRO A 157 0.52 17.88 -0.19
C PRO A 157 -1.01 17.78 -0.16
N PHE A 158 -1.58 16.75 -0.77
CA PHE A 158 -3.03 16.56 -0.79
C PHE A 158 -3.58 16.13 0.57
N TYR A 159 -2.86 15.31 1.32
CA TYR A 159 -3.25 14.91 2.67
C TYR A 159 -3.17 16.08 3.66
N VAL A 160 -2.19 16.96 3.51
CA VAL A 160 -2.12 18.21 4.30
C VAL A 160 -3.28 19.13 3.93
N ALA A 161 -3.52 19.38 2.63
CA ALA A 161 -4.59 20.26 2.17
C ALA A 161 -6.00 19.79 2.57
N ASN A 162 -6.22 18.48 2.64
CA ASN A 162 -7.51 17.89 3.04
C ASN A 162 -7.62 17.62 4.56
N GLY A 163 -6.64 18.05 5.38
CA GLY A 163 -6.67 17.83 6.83
C GLY A 163 -6.58 16.37 7.25
N VAL A 164 -6.00 15.50 6.44
CA VAL A 164 -5.68 14.10 6.78
C VAL A 164 -4.39 14.06 7.60
N ILE A 165 -3.37 14.82 7.17
CA ILE A 165 -2.19 15.09 7.99
C ILE A 165 -2.43 16.37 8.77
N THR A 166 -2.47 16.23 10.08
CA THR A 166 -2.64 17.33 11.04
C THR A 166 -1.47 17.33 12.03
N PRO A 167 -1.25 18.40 12.81
CA PRO A 167 -0.26 18.37 13.88
C PRO A 167 -0.46 17.21 14.86
N HIS A 168 -1.72 16.82 15.12
CA HIS A 168 -2.07 15.68 15.96
C HIS A 168 -1.62 14.35 15.35
N THR A 169 -1.98 14.06 14.09
CA THR A 169 -1.59 12.80 13.42
C THR A 169 -0.08 12.73 13.19
N LEU A 170 0.56 13.87 12.93
CA LEU A 170 2.03 13.94 12.81
C LEU A 170 2.72 13.66 14.16
N GLY A 171 2.20 14.22 15.25
CA GLY A 171 2.69 13.91 16.60
C GLY A 171 2.59 12.42 16.93
N GLN A 172 1.47 11.79 16.59
CA GLN A 172 1.31 10.34 16.73
C GLN A 172 2.32 9.57 15.85
N SER A 173 2.54 9.99 14.60
CA SER A 173 3.54 9.37 13.74
C SER A 173 4.93 9.41 14.34
N LEU A 174 5.34 10.56 14.88
CA LEU A 174 6.65 10.72 15.54
C LEU A 174 6.79 9.83 16.78
N LEU A 175 5.71 9.68 17.57
CA LEU A 175 5.68 8.79 18.73
C LEU A 175 5.88 7.31 18.31
N TYR A 176 5.27 6.89 17.20
CA TYR A 176 5.37 5.51 16.70
C TYR A 176 6.58 5.25 15.81
N LEU A 177 7.31 6.29 15.38
CA LEU A 177 8.48 6.16 14.51
C LEU A 177 9.56 5.20 15.04
N PRO A 178 9.89 5.19 16.35
CA PRO A 178 10.84 4.22 16.91
C PRO A 178 10.40 2.75 16.83
N LEU A 179 9.08 2.50 16.68
CA LEU A 179 8.55 1.15 16.52
C LEU A 179 8.83 0.57 15.13
N VAL A 180 9.11 1.41 14.13
CA VAL A 180 9.37 0.96 12.75
C VAL A 180 10.60 0.02 12.70
N PRO A 181 11.79 0.41 13.19
CA PRO A 181 12.94 -0.50 13.20
C PRO A 181 12.71 -1.74 14.09
N LEU A 182 11.99 -1.61 15.21
CA LEU A 182 11.62 -2.74 16.06
C LEU A 182 10.70 -3.71 15.32
N GLY A 183 9.70 -3.20 14.61
CA GLY A 183 8.79 -4.00 13.79
C GLY A 183 9.52 -4.73 12.66
N VAL A 184 10.46 -4.06 11.99
CA VAL A 184 11.30 -4.68 10.95
C VAL A 184 12.15 -5.80 11.55
N TRP A 185 12.83 -5.56 12.66
CA TRP A 185 13.64 -6.57 13.34
C TRP A 185 12.80 -7.79 13.77
N LEU A 186 11.66 -7.54 14.40
CA LEU A 186 10.74 -8.60 14.82
C LEU A 186 10.18 -9.37 13.62
N GLY A 187 9.80 -8.66 12.56
CA GLY A 187 9.32 -9.26 11.31
C GLY A 187 10.35 -10.19 10.67
N VAL A 188 11.60 -9.78 10.58
CA VAL A 188 12.70 -10.62 10.07
C VAL A 188 12.90 -11.85 10.96
N LYS A 189 12.85 -11.69 12.28
CA LYS A 189 13.02 -12.79 13.25
C LYS A 189 11.87 -13.81 13.17
N LEU A 190 10.64 -13.32 13.06
CA LEU A 190 9.44 -14.16 12.90
C LEU A 190 9.44 -14.89 11.55
N ASN A 191 9.79 -14.20 10.47
CA ASN A 191 9.87 -14.78 9.13
C ASN A 191 10.86 -15.95 9.04
N ARG A 192 11.95 -15.92 9.84
CA ARG A 192 12.90 -17.03 9.94
C ARG A 192 12.38 -18.24 10.74
N ARG A 193 11.37 -18.05 11.60
CA ARG A 193 10.84 -19.11 12.48
C ARG A 193 9.59 -19.78 11.93
N PHE A 194 8.78 -19.07 11.16
CA PHE A 194 7.56 -19.60 10.57
C PHE A 194 7.79 -20.02 9.12
N SER A 195 7.08 -21.08 8.68
CA SER A 195 7.03 -21.41 7.26
C SER A 195 6.34 -20.25 6.51
N GLU A 196 6.84 -19.93 5.31
CA GLU A 196 6.26 -18.87 4.46
C GLU A 196 4.75 -19.04 4.25
N THR A 197 4.32 -20.31 4.10
CA THR A 197 2.90 -20.65 3.89
C THR A 197 2.05 -20.34 5.12
N LEU A 198 2.51 -20.70 6.32
CA LEU A 198 1.75 -20.45 7.57
C LEU A 198 1.68 -18.97 7.86
N PHE A 199 2.80 -18.26 7.74
CA PHE A 199 2.85 -16.81 7.94
C PHE A 199 1.92 -16.08 6.97
N SER A 200 1.98 -16.41 5.68
CA SER A 200 1.11 -15.83 4.66
C SER A 200 -0.37 -16.08 4.95
N ARG A 201 -0.74 -17.30 5.34
CA ARG A 201 -2.15 -17.63 5.67
C ARG A 201 -2.66 -16.84 6.87
N ILE A 202 -1.87 -16.70 7.94
CA ILE A 202 -2.24 -15.92 9.12
C ILE A 202 -2.45 -14.45 8.73
N VAL A 203 -1.51 -13.87 7.99
CA VAL A 203 -1.61 -12.48 7.54
C VAL A 203 -2.84 -12.26 6.67
N LEU A 204 -3.08 -13.13 5.69
CA LEU A 204 -4.24 -13.02 4.80
C LEU A 204 -5.57 -13.19 5.55
N ALA A 205 -5.64 -14.16 6.48
CA ALA A 205 -6.82 -14.34 7.32
C ALA A 205 -7.11 -13.09 8.18
N THR A 206 -6.06 -12.51 8.78
CA THR A 206 -6.20 -11.27 9.57
C THR A 206 -6.68 -10.10 8.71
N ILE A 207 -6.11 -9.90 7.51
CA ILE A 207 -6.55 -8.84 6.59
C ILE A 207 -8.01 -9.05 6.18
N PHE A 208 -8.39 -10.29 5.87
CA PHE A 208 -9.75 -10.62 5.47
C PHE A 208 -10.77 -10.32 6.57
N LEU A 209 -10.53 -10.84 7.78
CA LEU A 209 -11.40 -10.62 8.93
C LEU A 209 -11.50 -9.13 9.28
N THR A 210 -10.39 -8.42 9.31
CA THR A 210 -10.37 -6.97 9.56
C THR A 210 -11.11 -6.20 8.48
N GLY A 211 -10.94 -6.60 7.21
CA GLY A 211 -11.67 -6.01 6.10
C GLY A 211 -13.17 -6.22 6.20
N LEU A 212 -13.62 -7.42 6.53
CA LEU A 212 -15.04 -7.70 6.78
C LEU A 212 -15.59 -6.90 7.97
N GLN A 213 -14.82 -6.80 9.05
CA GLN A 213 -15.20 -6.02 10.22
C GLN A 213 -15.42 -4.53 9.88
N LEU A 214 -14.55 -3.95 9.06
CA LEU A 214 -14.68 -2.56 8.59
C LEU A 214 -15.89 -2.36 7.67
N ILE A 215 -16.24 -3.36 6.84
CA ILE A 215 -17.38 -3.28 5.93
C ILE A 215 -18.70 -3.38 6.70
N PHE A 216 -18.80 -4.35 7.62
CA PHE A 216 -20.06 -4.70 8.28
C PHE A 216 -20.22 -4.14 9.70
N GLU A 217 -19.16 -3.50 10.25
CA GLU A 217 -19.13 -2.95 11.63
C GLU A 217 -19.47 -3.97 12.72
N PHE A 218 -19.12 -5.24 12.52
CA PHE A 218 -19.25 -6.22 13.57
C PHE A 218 -18.38 -5.82 14.76
N ARG A 219 -18.97 -5.62 15.93
CA ARG A 219 -18.27 -5.54 17.21
C ARG A 219 -18.15 -6.96 17.76
N PHE A 220 -16.91 -7.46 17.84
CA PHE A 220 -16.61 -8.66 18.60
C PHE A 220 -16.44 -8.33 20.08
#